data_ac0077c9fed1c86e059cd717099b9bdf
#
_entry.id   ac0077c9fed1c86e059cd717099b9bdf
#
_cell.length_a   1.000
_cell.length_b   1.000
_cell.length_c   1.000
_cell.angle_alpha   90.00
_cell.angle_beta   90.00
_cell.angle_gamma   90.00
#
_symmetry.space_group_name_H-M   'P 1'
#
loop_
_entity.id
_entity.type
_entity.pdbx_description
1 polymer ?
#
loop_
_entity_poly.entity_id
_entity_poly.type
_entity_poly.pdbx_seq_one_letter_code
_entity_poly.pdbx_strand_id
1 'polypeptide(L)'
;MRHVLALLASLMCVVPLAHGEDTPTPEQAIGRTLDTLHAAAAAAEGERYFALFAPDAVFIGTDATERWTLRQFRGYAEPLFARGTGWVYRPRERHVTLAALPCACIAWFDEVLDSQSYGTSRGTGVLVREDGGAWKIAQYALTFPIPNDLAPELTGRIRDFERAQDAHQTRSEGNPPPAPAQYH
;
A
#
# COMPACT_ATOMS: atom_id res chain seq x y z
N MET A 1 23.07 11.38 -82.84
CA MET A 1 23.74 10.87 -81.63
C MET A 1 22.97 11.37 -80.45
N ARG A 2 22.20 10.46 -79.81
CA ARG A 2 21.31 10.78 -78.69
C ARG A 2 21.89 10.14 -77.40
N HIS A 3 22.33 10.96 -76.46
CA HIS A 3 22.82 10.49 -75.17
C HIS A 3 21.66 10.28 -74.23
N VAL A 4 21.41 9.04 -73.79
CA VAL A 4 20.43 8.68 -72.72
C VAL A 4 21.23 8.69 -71.46
N LEU A 5 20.83 9.65 -70.55
CA LEU A 5 21.35 9.73 -69.18
C LEU A 5 20.47 8.86 -68.31
N ALA A 6 21.01 7.77 -67.74
CA ALA A 6 20.33 6.92 -66.78
C ALA A 6 20.54 7.49 -65.38
N LEU A 7 19.44 7.96 -64.76
CA LEU A 7 19.41 8.33 -63.34
C LEU A 7 19.26 7.06 -62.50
N LEU A 8 20.28 6.71 -61.71
CA LEU A 8 20.19 5.72 -60.65
C LEU A 8 19.60 6.37 -59.39
N ALA A 9 18.36 6.07 -59.08
CA ALA A 9 17.77 6.43 -57.82
C ALA A 9 18.16 5.43 -56.72
N SER A 10 19.05 5.83 -55.81
CA SER A 10 19.40 5.06 -54.61
C SER A 10 18.25 5.13 -53.60
N LEU A 11 17.53 4.03 -53.43
CA LEU A 11 16.50 3.86 -52.39
C LEU A 11 17.22 3.61 -51.06
N MET A 12 17.34 4.64 -50.23
CA MET A 12 17.81 4.52 -48.85
C MET A 12 16.73 3.84 -47.99
N CYS A 13 16.94 2.57 -47.67
CA CYS A 13 16.06 1.83 -46.71
C CYS A 13 16.36 2.34 -45.32
N VAL A 14 15.49 3.20 -44.78
CA VAL A 14 15.54 3.61 -43.36
C VAL A 14 14.94 2.45 -42.53
N VAL A 15 15.83 1.68 -41.91
CA VAL A 15 15.43 0.65 -40.92
C VAL A 15 15.05 1.39 -39.63
N PRO A 16 13.79 1.32 -39.15
CA PRO A 16 13.45 1.87 -37.85
C PRO A 16 14.23 1.09 -36.79
N LEU A 17 15.02 1.79 -35.97
CA LEU A 17 15.56 1.26 -34.72
C LEU A 17 14.37 0.96 -33.84
N ALA A 18 14.04 -0.32 -33.67
CA ALA A 18 13.15 -0.77 -32.63
C ALA A 18 13.80 -0.41 -31.29
N HIS A 19 13.28 0.61 -30.61
CA HIS A 19 13.58 0.85 -29.20
C HIS A 19 12.97 -0.34 -28.45
N GLY A 20 13.80 -1.29 -28.03
CA GLY A 20 13.38 -2.33 -27.11
C GLY A 20 12.89 -1.61 -25.84
N GLU A 21 11.62 -1.77 -25.50
CA GLU A 21 11.13 -1.37 -24.18
C GLU A 21 11.91 -2.19 -23.15
N ASP A 22 12.80 -1.53 -22.41
CA ASP A 22 13.56 -2.17 -21.34
C ASP A 22 12.56 -2.76 -20.33
N THR A 23 12.53 -4.09 -20.21
CA THR A 23 11.72 -4.77 -19.20
C THR A 23 12.10 -4.21 -17.84
N PRO A 24 11.14 -3.70 -17.07
CA PRO A 24 11.43 -3.08 -15.78
C PRO A 24 12.08 -4.08 -14.82
N THR A 25 13.05 -3.62 -14.04
CA THR A 25 13.60 -4.45 -12.95
C THR A 25 12.49 -4.80 -11.93
N PRO A 26 12.66 -5.88 -11.15
CA PRO A 26 11.71 -6.22 -10.08
C PRO A 26 11.45 -5.04 -9.13
N GLU A 27 12.49 -4.30 -8.74
CA GLU A 27 12.38 -3.14 -7.85
C GLU A 27 11.56 -2.01 -8.49
N GLN A 28 11.75 -1.75 -9.79
CA GLN A 28 10.95 -0.79 -10.53
C GLN A 28 9.50 -1.22 -10.66
N ALA A 29 9.24 -2.51 -10.86
CA ALA A 29 7.89 -3.05 -10.92
C ALA A 29 7.17 -2.94 -9.57
N ILE A 30 7.86 -3.25 -8.47
CA ILE A 30 7.37 -3.07 -7.10
C ILE A 30 7.10 -1.59 -6.82
N GLY A 31 8.03 -0.71 -7.16
CA GLY A 31 7.86 0.73 -7.03
C GLY A 31 6.58 1.22 -7.69
N ARG A 32 6.30 0.80 -8.94
CA ARG A 32 5.04 1.13 -9.64
C ARG A 32 3.79 0.58 -8.95
N THR A 33 3.85 -0.62 -8.37
CA THR A 33 2.74 -1.19 -7.59
C THR A 33 2.42 -0.30 -6.40
N LEU A 34 3.43 0.14 -5.63
CA LEU A 34 3.27 1.01 -4.47
C LEU A 34 2.83 2.44 -4.86
N ASP A 35 3.36 2.99 -5.96
CA ASP A 35 2.90 4.28 -6.49
C ASP A 35 1.42 4.23 -6.90
N THR A 36 1.02 3.12 -7.53
CA THR A 36 -0.39 2.89 -7.89
C THR A 36 -1.28 2.75 -6.66
N LEU A 37 -0.78 2.11 -5.59
CA LEU A 37 -1.49 2.01 -4.31
C LEU A 37 -1.83 3.40 -3.75
N HIS A 38 -0.82 4.26 -3.65
CA HIS A 38 -1.02 5.62 -3.12
C HIS A 38 -1.90 6.48 -4.04
N ALA A 39 -1.73 6.37 -5.35
CA ALA A 39 -2.56 7.10 -6.31
C ALA A 39 -4.03 6.66 -6.28
N ALA A 40 -4.30 5.36 -6.23
CA ALA A 40 -5.64 4.81 -6.15
C ALA A 40 -6.33 5.18 -4.82
N ALA A 41 -5.59 5.15 -3.69
CA ALA A 41 -6.10 5.59 -2.40
C ALA A 41 -6.48 7.08 -2.42
N ALA A 42 -5.61 7.94 -2.96
CA ALA A 42 -5.85 9.37 -3.05
C ALA A 42 -7.06 9.72 -3.95
N ALA A 43 -7.28 8.93 -4.99
CA ALA A 43 -8.40 9.08 -5.93
C ALA A 43 -9.69 8.38 -5.46
N ALA A 44 -9.68 7.68 -4.32
CA ALA A 44 -10.78 6.85 -3.83
C ALA A 44 -11.20 5.74 -4.83
N GLU A 45 -10.25 5.21 -5.62
CA GLU A 45 -10.46 4.16 -6.62
C GLU A 45 -10.36 2.77 -5.97
N GLY A 46 -11.40 2.36 -5.24
CA GLY A 46 -11.39 1.15 -4.42
C GLY A 46 -11.01 -0.12 -5.18
N GLU A 47 -11.62 -0.39 -6.33
CA GLU A 47 -11.30 -1.59 -7.13
C GLU A 47 -9.83 -1.60 -7.57
N ARG A 48 -9.30 -0.48 -8.04
CA ARG A 48 -7.91 -0.34 -8.44
C ARG A 48 -6.96 -0.52 -7.25
N TYR A 49 -7.34 0.02 -6.09
CA TYR A 49 -6.58 -0.09 -4.85
C TYR A 49 -6.48 -1.56 -4.39
N PHE A 50 -7.61 -2.23 -4.26
CA PHE A 50 -7.67 -3.61 -3.75
C PHE A 50 -7.14 -4.65 -4.75
N ALA A 51 -7.15 -4.37 -6.04
CA ALA A 51 -6.53 -5.23 -7.04
C ALA A 51 -5.00 -5.38 -6.89
N LEU A 52 -4.35 -4.52 -6.11
CA LEU A 52 -2.91 -4.57 -5.86
C LEU A 52 -2.52 -5.55 -4.74
N PHE A 53 -3.48 -6.04 -3.98
CA PHE A 53 -3.25 -6.97 -2.87
C PHE A 53 -3.37 -8.43 -3.30
N ALA A 54 -2.59 -9.30 -2.67
CA ALA A 54 -2.78 -10.74 -2.75
C ALA A 54 -4.10 -11.14 -2.06
N PRO A 55 -4.76 -12.25 -2.46
CA PRO A 55 -6.06 -12.64 -1.91
C PRO A 55 -6.07 -12.86 -0.39
N ASP A 56 -4.95 -13.32 0.16
CA ASP A 56 -4.72 -13.60 1.58
C ASP A 56 -3.95 -12.48 2.31
N ALA A 57 -3.86 -11.30 1.70
CA ALA A 57 -3.11 -10.19 2.25
C ALA A 57 -3.61 -9.75 3.64
N VAL A 58 -2.67 -9.24 4.42
CA VAL A 58 -2.91 -8.65 5.73
C VAL A 58 -2.60 -7.16 5.68
N PHE A 59 -3.55 -6.35 6.15
CA PHE A 59 -3.32 -4.94 6.40
C PHE A 59 -3.20 -4.70 7.91
N ILE A 60 -2.14 -3.99 8.31
CA ILE A 60 -1.88 -3.60 9.69
C ILE A 60 -1.97 -2.07 9.73
N GLY A 61 -3.01 -1.57 10.39
CA GLY A 61 -3.24 -0.14 10.54
C GLY A 61 -2.41 0.47 11.65
N THR A 62 -2.72 1.70 12.00
CA THR A 62 -1.95 2.49 12.96
C THR A 62 -2.33 2.24 14.42
N ASP A 63 -3.48 1.62 14.67
CA ASP A 63 -3.93 1.18 15.98
C ASP A 63 -3.55 -0.29 16.22
N ALA A 64 -3.21 -0.63 17.46
CA ALA A 64 -2.77 -1.99 17.83
C ALA A 64 -3.83 -3.07 17.55
N THR A 65 -5.11 -2.70 17.49
CA THR A 65 -6.23 -3.59 17.19
C THR A 65 -6.47 -3.78 15.67
N GLU A 66 -5.85 -2.97 14.84
CA GLU A 66 -6.05 -2.93 13.40
C GLU A 66 -5.15 -3.94 12.67
N ARG A 67 -5.38 -5.22 12.88
CA ARG A 67 -4.80 -6.30 12.08
C ARG A 67 -5.90 -7.00 11.30
N TRP A 68 -6.07 -6.62 10.05
CA TRP A 68 -7.17 -7.01 9.20
C TRP A 68 -6.76 -7.96 8.08
N THR A 69 -7.59 -8.96 7.82
CA THR A 69 -7.60 -9.65 6.53
C THR A 69 -8.01 -8.66 5.43
N LEU A 70 -7.66 -8.95 4.17
CA LEU A 70 -8.05 -8.11 3.04
C LEU A 70 -9.58 -7.87 3.01
N ARG A 71 -10.39 -8.88 3.32
CA ARG A 71 -11.85 -8.76 3.38
C ARG A 71 -12.33 -7.78 4.45
N GLN A 72 -11.73 -7.82 5.65
CA GLN A 72 -12.07 -6.89 6.73
C GLN A 72 -11.66 -5.46 6.36
N PHE A 73 -10.48 -5.30 5.78
CA PHE A 73 -9.99 -4.00 5.34
C PHE A 73 -10.86 -3.42 4.20
N ARG A 74 -11.29 -4.25 3.23
CA ARG A 74 -12.27 -3.81 2.22
C ARG A 74 -13.56 -3.32 2.86
N GLY A 75 -14.11 -4.06 3.82
CA GLY A 75 -15.33 -3.66 4.53
C GLY A 75 -15.22 -2.31 5.23
N TYR A 76 -14.03 -1.95 5.72
CA TYR A 76 -13.75 -0.63 6.29
C TYR A 76 -13.60 0.46 5.22
N ALA A 77 -12.80 0.20 4.19
CA ALA A 77 -12.36 1.22 3.23
C ALA A 77 -13.36 1.48 2.09
N GLU A 78 -14.06 0.47 1.59
CA GLU A 78 -15.01 0.62 0.46
C GLU A 78 -16.12 1.64 0.72
N PRO A 79 -16.76 1.71 1.91
CA PRO A 79 -17.73 2.77 2.19
C PRO A 79 -17.15 4.18 2.15
N LEU A 80 -15.86 4.35 2.46
CA LEU A 80 -15.15 5.62 2.35
C LEU A 80 -14.91 5.96 0.88
N PHE A 81 -14.33 5.05 0.11
CA PHE A 81 -14.06 5.21 -1.32
C PHE A 81 -15.36 5.49 -2.13
N ALA A 82 -16.44 4.79 -1.81
CA ALA A 82 -17.74 5.01 -2.45
C ALA A 82 -18.29 6.44 -2.27
N ARG A 83 -17.86 7.15 -1.22
CA ARG A 83 -18.19 8.56 -0.98
C ARG A 83 -17.15 9.54 -1.57
N GLY A 84 -16.16 9.04 -2.31
CA GLY A 84 -15.05 9.84 -2.80
C GLY A 84 -14.05 10.26 -1.71
N THR A 85 -14.08 9.61 -0.54
CA THR A 85 -13.17 9.88 0.57
C THR A 85 -12.02 8.89 0.53
N GLY A 86 -10.85 9.35 0.14
CA GLY A 86 -9.61 8.59 0.16
C GLY A 86 -8.63 9.16 1.19
N TRP A 87 -7.43 8.62 1.20
CA TRP A 87 -6.33 9.12 2.03
C TRP A 87 -5.10 9.39 1.17
N VAL A 88 -4.37 10.42 1.53
CA VAL A 88 -3.22 10.90 0.75
C VAL A 88 -1.94 10.65 1.52
N TYR A 89 -1.12 9.75 0.98
CA TYR A 89 0.26 9.53 1.40
C TYR A 89 1.18 9.77 0.21
N ARG A 90 2.25 10.56 0.42
CA ARG A 90 3.25 10.84 -0.60
C ARG A 90 4.59 10.26 -0.18
N PRO A 91 5.13 9.28 -0.90
CA PRO A 91 6.45 8.72 -0.56
C PRO A 91 7.53 9.78 -0.76
N ARG A 92 8.38 9.96 0.27
CA ARG A 92 9.61 10.77 0.22
C ARG A 92 10.84 9.91 -0.05
N GLU A 93 10.84 8.73 0.52
CA GLU A 93 11.92 7.77 0.47
C GLU A 93 11.33 6.37 0.43
N ARG A 94 11.93 5.48 -0.34
CA ARG A 94 11.50 4.08 -0.43
C ARG A 94 12.70 3.18 -0.67
N HIS A 95 12.76 2.11 0.09
CA HIS A 95 13.72 1.02 -0.10
C HIS A 95 12.96 -0.25 -0.42
N VAL A 96 13.45 -0.98 -1.44
CA VAL A 96 12.91 -2.28 -1.83
C VAL A 96 14.06 -3.29 -1.79
N THR A 97 13.83 -4.41 -1.15
CA THR A 97 14.80 -5.50 -1.05
C THR A 97 14.16 -6.80 -1.52
N LEU A 98 14.78 -7.43 -2.51
CA LEU A 98 14.40 -8.76 -2.96
C LEU A 98 14.95 -9.82 -2.00
N ALA A 99 14.13 -10.82 -1.68
CA ALA A 99 14.60 -11.99 -0.97
C ALA A 99 15.63 -12.74 -1.82
N ALA A 100 16.71 -13.21 -1.19
CA ALA A 100 17.75 -13.99 -1.85
C ALA A 100 17.27 -15.44 -2.12
N LEU A 101 16.19 -15.57 -2.89
CA LEU A 101 15.57 -16.82 -3.29
C LEU A 101 15.70 -17.02 -4.80
N PRO A 102 15.88 -18.28 -5.29
CA PRO A 102 16.01 -18.54 -6.74
C PRO A 102 14.82 -18.04 -7.58
N CYS A 103 13.60 -18.02 -7.02
CA CYS A 103 12.41 -17.55 -7.71
C CYS A 103 12.37 -16.02 -7.88
N ALA A 104 13.14 -15.23 -7.12
CA ALA A 104 13.02 -13.78 -7.05
C ALA A 104 11.54 -13.34 -6.97
N CYS A 105 10.75 -14.01 -6.13
CA CYS A 105 9.30 -13.89 -6.07
C CYS A 105 8.78 -13.27 -4.75
N ILE A 106 9.68 -12.90 -3.84
CA ILE A 106 9.34 -12.23 -2.57
C ILE A 106 10.23 -11.00 -2.42
N ALA A 107 9.64 -9.91 -2.00
CA ALA A 107 10.34 -8.68 -1.65
C ALA A 107 9.70 -8.07 -0.39
N TRP A 108 10.48 -7.29 0.36
CA TRP A 108 9.97 -6.39 1.38
C TRP A 108 10.36 -4.96 1.04
N PHE A 109 9.62 -4.04 1.59
CA PHE A 109 9.88 -2.62 1.42
C PHE A 109 9.66 -1.86 2.73
N ASP A 110 10.28 -0.70 2.80
CA ASP A 110 9.90 0.37 3.70
C ASP A 110 9.86 1.70 2.94
N GLU A 111 8.98 2.59 3.37
CA GLU A 111 8.86 3.92 2.81
C GLU A 111 8.53 4.95 3.89
N VAL A 112 9.17 6.12 3.79
CA VAL A 112 8.81 7.29 4.57
C VAL A 112 7.80 8.10 3.76
N LEU A 113 6.67 8.40 4.39
CA LEU A 113 5.51 9.00 3.76
C LEU A 113 5.19 10.36 4.39
N ASP A 114 4.74 11.30 3.56
CA ASP A 114 4.05 12.50 4.03
C ASP A 114 2.54 12.27 3.98
N SER A 115 1.91 12.34 5.13
CA SER A 115 0.45 12.34 5.26
C SER A 115 -0.06 13.75 5.47
N GLN A 116 -1.12 14.10 4.74
CA GLN A 116 -1.79 15.38 4.92
C GLN A 116 -2.43 15.50 6.31
N SER A 117 -2.91 14.38 6.88
CA SER A 117 -3.63 14.36 8.17
C SER A 117 -2.71 14.15 9.36
N TYR A 118 -1.61 13.40 9.18
CA TYR A 118 -0.80 12.89 10.31
C TYR A 118 0.69 13.25 10.22
N GLY A 119 1.11 13.97 9.18
CA GLY A 119 2.52 14.31 8.97
C GLY A 119 3.35 13.09 8.56
N THR A 120 4.54 12.95 9.14
CA THR A 120 5.43 11.83 8.80
C THR A 120 4.84 10.50 9.24
N SER A 121 4.71 9.61 8.27
CA SER A 121 4.24 8.23 8.45
C SER A 121 5.25 7.25 7.86
N ARG A 122 5.16 5.98 8.18
CA ARG A 122 5.96 4.91 7.60
C ARG A 122 5.08 3.78 7.11
N GLY A 123 5.23 3.44 5.82
CA GLY A 123 4.72 2.21 5.25
C GLY A 123 5.80 1.14 5.23
N THR A 124 5.47 -0.08 5.59
CA THR A 124 6.33 -1.26 5.43
C THR A 124 5.51 -2.43 4.94
N GLY A 125 6.12 -3.39 4.28
CA GLY A 125 5.36 -4.56 3.86
C GLY A 125 6.15 -5.57 3.06
N VAL A 126 5.41 -6.57 2.62
CA VAL A 126 5.90 -7.68 1.82
C VAL A 126 5.09 -7.75 0.53
N LEU A 127 5.78 -7.94 -0.60
CA LEU A 127 5.16 -8.25 -1.87
C LEU A 127 5.56 -9.67 -2.30
N VAL A 128 4.62 -10.31 -3.00
CA VAL A 128 4.84 -11.59 -3.67
C VAL A 128 4.61 -11.42 -5.17
N ARG A 129 5.35 -12.16 -5.98
CA ARG A 129 5.18 -12.16 -7.43
C ARG A 129 4.31 -13.35 -7.82
N GLU A 130 3.18 -13.06 -8.46
CA GLU A 130 2.30 -14.09 -9.03
C GLU A 130 2.94 -14.75 -10.27
N ASP A 131 2.43 -15.91 -10.68
CA ASP A 131 2.91 -16.66 -11.84
C ASP A 131 2.91 -15.85 -13.14
N GLY A 132 2.01 -14.88 -13.27
CA GLY A 132 1.97 -13.92 -14.39
C GLY A 132 2.98 -12.78 -14.33
N GLY A 133 3.88 -12.77 -13.33
CA GLY A 133 4.90 -11.76 -13.13
C GLY A 133 4.44 -10.48 -12.42
N ALA A 134 3.15 -10.33 -12.10
CA ALA A 134 2.62 -9.19 -11.36
C ALA A 134 3.04 -9.26 -9.89
N TRP A 135 3.43 -8.11 -9.33
CA TRP A 135 3.70 -8.00 -7.90
C TRP A 135 2.43 -7.63 -7.13
N LYS A 136 2.13 -8.38 -6.08
CA LYS A 136 0.98 -8.16 -5.19
C LYS A 136 1.44 -7.94 -3.76
N ILE A 137 0.76 -7.06 -3.06
CA ILE A 137 1.02 -6.77 -1.65
C ILE A 137 0.44 -7.90 -0.81
N ALA A 138 1.30 -8.66 -0.14
CA ALA A 138 0.91 -9.73 0.79
C ALA A 138 0.73 -9.19 2.21
N GLN A 139 1.50 -8.15 2.58
CA GLN A 139 1.34 -7.44 3.83
C GLN A 139 1.64 -5.96 3.62
N TYR A 140 0.84 -5.09 4.23
CA TYR A 140 1.13 -3.67 4.38
C TYR A 140 0.92 -3.27 5.84
N ALA A 141 1.88 -2.58 6.41
CA ALA A 141 1.77 -1.99 7.75
C ALA A 141 2.02 -0.48 7.67
N LEU A 142 1.14 0.29 8.30
CA LEU A 142 1.25 1.74 8.39
C LEU A 142 1.50 2.13 9.86
N THR A 143 2.49 2.99 10.10
CA THR A 143 2.82 3.44 11.44
C THR A 143 3.12 4.94 11.47
N PHE A 144 2.99 5.55 12.64
CA PHE A 144 3.44 6.92 12.90
C PHE A 144 4.76 6.86 13.68
N PRO A 145 5.92 7.13 13.03
CA PRO A 145 7.20 7.14 13.71
C PRO A 145 7.25 8.27 14.73
N ILE A 146 7.47 7.90 15.99
CA ILE A 146 7.60 8.84 17.09
C ILE A 146 9.07 9.26 17.20
N PRO A 147 9.39 10.58 17.17
CA PRO A 147 10.73 11.06 17.48
C PRO A 147 11.19 10.59 18.88
N ASN A 148 12.44 10.15 18.99
CA ASN A 148 12.97 9.59 20.25
C ASN A 148 12.83 10.54 21.43
N ASP A 149 12.98 11.86 21.21
CA ASP A 149 12.86 12.87 22.27
C ASP A 149 11.42 12.99 22.81
N LEU A 150 10.42 12.65 22.03
CA LEU A 150 9.01 12.67 22.43
C LEU A 150 8.49 11.30 22.91
N ALA A 151 9.25 10.23 22.64
CA ALA A 151 8.80 8.87 22.91
C ALA A 151 8.43 8.61 24.40
N PRO A 152 9.21 9.09 25.41
CA PRO A 152 8.85 8.86 26.81
C PRO A 152 7.50 9.48 27.21
N GLU A 153 7.24 10.72 26.78
CA GLU A 153 5.98 11.41 27.05
C GLU A 153 4.80 10.71 26.36
N LEU A 154 4.91 10.50 25.04
CA LEU A 154 3.80 9.95 24.25
C LEU A 154 3.46 8.51 24.67
N THR A 155 4.46 7.66 24.92
CA THR A 155 4.22 6.30 25.41
C THR A 155 3.66 6.29 26.83
N GLY A 156 3.98 7.29 27.66
CA GLY A 156 3.33 7.52 28.95
C GLY A 156 1.83 7.76 28.78
N ARG A 157 1.46 8.68 27.91
CA ARG A 157 0.03 9.02 27.63
C ARG A 157 -0.73 7.84 27.01
N ILE A 158 -0.09 7.06 26.14
CA ILE A 158 -0.69 5.85 25.56
C ILE A 158 -1.02 4.85 26.67
N ARG A 159 -0.05 4.54 27.56
CA ARG A 159 -0.30 3.64 28.69
C ARG A 159 -1.39 4.12 29.62
N ASP A 160 -1.51 5.42 29.83
CA ASP A 160 -2.60 5.99 30.66
C ASP A 160 -3.96 5.80 30.00
N PHE A 161 -4.03 6.02 28.69
CA PHE A 161 -5.23 5.80 27.90
C PHE A 161 -5.65 4.32 27.91
N GLU A 162 -4.73 3.39 27.66
CA GLU A 162 -4.99 1.94 27.65
C GLU A 162 -5.54 1.48 29.02
N ARG A 163 -4.91 1.92 30.14
CA ARG A 163 -5.40 1.59 31.49
C ARG A 163 -6.81 2.13 31.75
N ALA A 164 -7.12 3.30 31.23
CA ALA A 164 -8.48 3.87 31.39
C ALA A 164 -9.52 3.06 30.59
N GLN A 165 -9.17 2.56 29.40
CA GLN A 165 -10.03 1.69 28.60
C GLN A 165 -10.29 0.35 29.29
N ASP A 166 -9.26 -0.31 29.81
CA ASP A 166 -9.38 -1.57 30.53
C ASP A 166 -10.28 -1.42 31.76
N ALA A 167 -10.15 -0.33 32.51
CA ALA A 167 -10.99 -0.05 33.66
C ALA A 167 -12.47 0.19 33.29
N HIS A 168 -12.74 0.75 32.12
CA HIS A 168 -14.10 0.92 31.59
C HIS A 168 -14.71 -0.42 31.15
N GLN A 169 -13.95 -1.27 30.45
CA GLN A 169 -14.40 -2.60 30.03
C GLN A 169 -14.77 -3.47 31.25
N THR A 170 -13.88 -3.54 32.23
CA THR A 170 -14.12 -4.32 33.45
C THR A 170 -15.37 -3.88 34.19
N ARG A 171 -15.68 -2.58 34.22
CA ARG A 171 -16.91 -2.05 34.85
C ARG A 171 -18.18 -2.42 34.07
N SER A 172 -18.12 -2.40 32.72
CA SER A 172 -19.27 -2.75 31.87
C SER A 172 -19.58 -4.25 31.92
N GLU A 173 -18.58 -5.11 32.05
CA GLU A 173 -18.74 -6.55 32.22
C GLU A 173 -19.21 -6.93 33.62
N GLY A 174 -18.85 -6.16 34.66
CA GLY A 174 -19.25 -6.37 36.03
C GLY A 174 -20.68 -5.89 36.39
N ASN A 175 -21.32 -5.15 35.46
CA ASN A 175 -22.67 -4.65 35.64
C ASN A 175 -23.58 -5.07 34.47
N PRO A 176 -24.05 -6.34 34.43
CA PRO A 176 -24.89 -6.81 33.34
C PRO A 176 -26.17 -5.94 33.24
N PRO A 177 -26.70 -5.74 32.02
CA PRO A 177 -27.90 -4.96 31.81
C PRO A 177 -29.05 -5.54 32.66
N PRO A 178 -29.93 -4.69 33.23
CA PRO A 178 -31.05 -5.17 34.00
C PRO A 178 -31.90 -6.15 33.18
N ALA A 179 -32.29 -7.25 33.79
CA ALA A 179 -33.13 -8.25 33.15
C ALA A 179 -34.38 -7.59 32.55
N PRO A 180 -34.82 -8.01 31.35
CA PRO A 180 -36.02 -7.45 30.73
C PRO A 180 -37.20 -7.59 31.68
N ALA A 181 -37.92 -6.49 31.88
CA ALA A 181 -39.12 -6.46 32.73
C ALA A 181 -40.10 -7.52 32.21
N GLN A 182 -40.44 -8.50 33.09
CA GLN A 182 -41.49 -9.46 32.79
C GLN A 182 -42.82 -8.71 32.97
N TYR A 183 -43.45 -8.37 31.85
CA TYR A 183 -44.84 -7.92 31.85
C TYR A 183 -45.73 -9.16 32.05
N HIS A 184 -46.42 -9.21 33.19
CA HIS A 184 -47.50 -10.13 33.47
C HIS A 184 -48.79 -9.63 32.85
#